data_71602feeebf34baa00bc66521f85a06b
#
_entry.id   71602feeebf34baa00bc66521f85a06b
#
_cell.length_a   1.000
_cell.length_b   1.000
_cell.length_c   1.000
_cell.angle_alpha   90.00
_cell.angle_beta   90.00
_cell.angle_gamma   90.00
#
_symmetry.space_group_name_H-M   'P 1'
#
loop_
_entity.id
_entity.type
_entity.pdbx_description
1 polymer ?
#
loop_
_entity_poly.entity_id
_entity_poly.type
_entity_poly.pdbx_seq_one_letter_code
_entity_poly.pdbx_strand_id
1 'polypeptide(L)'
;LVESTEATIPVLQGAIERSSLRIATLAGRNPRATLALLAETKPMPSLPTANAQALAAGTPQGLLERRPDIRIAERQLAAATANVGVARADLYPRISLVGLLGFTSTRVADLFDAAGRNTNLGASLSWTALDFGRLRNRIGASEARAQAALVQWEQTVQLALEETEGALSQYTRNVQQAAR
;
A
#
# COMPACT_ATOMS: atom_id res chain seq x y z
N LEU A 1 -39.87 -23.76 -22.89
CA LEU A 1 -39.51 -22.96 -21.68
C LEU A 1 -39.05 -23.86 -20.53
N VAL A 2 -39.77 -24.95 -20.19
CA VAL A 2 -39.41 -25.86 -19.06
C VAL A 2 -38.05 -26.52 -19.35
N GLU A 3 -37.89 -27.12 -20.49
CA GLU A 3 -36.63 -27.80 -20.89
C GLU A 3 -35.40 -26.87 -20.89
N SER A 4 -35.57 -25.59 -21.28
CA SER A 4 -34.49 -24.62 -21.25
C SER A 4 -34.12 -24.23 -19.81
N THR A 5 -35.08 -24.23 -18.90
CA THR A 5 -34.82 -23.95 -17.48
C THR A 5 -34.16 -25.15 -16.80
N GLU A 6 -34.57 -26.37 -17.11
CA GLU A 6 -33.94 -27.60 -16.61
C GLU A 6 -32.48 -27.72 -17.07
N ALA A 7 -32.16 -27.32 -18.29
CA ALA A 7 -30.80 -27.31 -18.80
C ALA A 7 -29.87 -26.35 -18.05
N THR A 8 -30.38 -25.35 -17.33
CA THR A 8 -29.56 -24.44 -16.52
C THR A 8 -29.16 -25.02 -15.17
N ILE A 9 -29.89 -26.02 -14.67
CA ILE A 9 -29.64 -26.63 -13.34
C ILE A 9 -28.21 -27.21 -13.24
N PRO A 10 -27.75 -28.06 -14.18
CA PRO A 10 -26.40 -28.61 -14.11
C PRO A 10 -25.30 -27.56 -14.16
N VAL A 11 -25.53 -26.47 -14.91
CA VAL A 11 -24.59 -25.38 -15.03
C VAL A 11 -24.42 -24.66 -13.68
N LEU A 12 -25.55 -24.39 -12.98
CA LEU A 12 -25.55 -23.77 -11.66
C LEU A 12 -24.93 -24.70 -10.61
N GLN A 13 -25.22 -25.99 -10.65
CA GLN A 13 -24.60 -26.98 -9.76
C GLN A 13 -23.07 -27.01 -9.94
N GLY A 14 -22.58 -27.01 -11.17
CA GLY A 14 -21.15 -26.92 -11.46
C GLY A 14 -20.52 -25.60 -10.99
N ALA A 15 -21.26 -24.48 -11.01
CA ALA A 15 -20.81 -23.21 -10.49
C ALA A 15 -20.69 -23.22 -8.95
N ILE A 16 -21.66 -23.82 -8.26
CA ILE A 16 -21.65 -24.00 -6.80
C ILE A 16 -20.45 -24.85 -6.38
N GLU A 17 -20.22 -25.97 -7.07
CA GLU A 17 -19.10 -26.87 -6.77
C GLU A 17 -17.75 -26.15 -6.95
N ARG A 18 -17.54 -25.45 -8.07
CA ARG A 18 -16.34 -24.64 -8.30
C ARG A 18 -16.12 -23.58 -7.22
N SER A 19 -17.18 -22.88 -6.81
CA SER A 19 -17.12 -21.88 -5.74
C SER A 19 -16.72 -22.50 -4.41
N SER A 20 -17.29 -23.67 -4.09
CA SER A 20 -16.99 -24.43 -2.86
C SER A 20 -15.56 -24.93 -2.83
N LEU A 21 -15.03 -25.41 -3.97
CA LEU A 21 -13.62 -25.80 -4.11
C LEU A 21 -12.69 -24.58 -3.97
N ARG A 22 -13.10 -23.42 -4.48
CA ARG A 22 -12.33 -22.18 -4.33
C ARG A 22 -12.26 -21.74 -2.87
N ILE A 23 -13.36 -21.85 -2.13
CA ILE A 23 -13.40 -21.57 -0.68
C ILE A 23 -12.44 -22.52 0.06
N ALA A 24 -12.44 -23.82 -0.28
CA ALA A 24 -11.52 -24.78 0.32
C ALA A 24 -10.05 -24.38 0.13
N THR A 25 -9.70 -23.99 -1.11
CA THR A 25 -8.34 -23.54 -1.45
C THR A 25 -7.95 -22.28 -0.66
N LEU A 26 -8.82 -21.29 -0.59
CA LEU A 26 -8.56 -20.03 0.13
C LEU A 26 -8.46 -20.23 1.65
N ALA A 27 -9.23 -21.20 2.19
CA ALA A 27 -9.21 -21.56 3.61
C ALA A 27 -8.05 -22.52 3.97
N GLY A 28 -7.27 -23.00 3.01
CA GLY A 28 -6.21 -23.99 3.22
C GLY A 28 -6.72 -25.34 3.71
N ARG A 29 -7.99 -25.69 3.40
CA ARG A 29 -8.66 -26.91 3.86
C ARG A 29 -8.72 -27.99 2.78
N ASN A 30 -8.91 -29.24 3.22
CA ASN A 30 -9.14 -30.35 2.30
C ASN A 30 -10.44 -30.12 1.50
N PRO A 31 -10.42 -30.17 0.15
CA PRO A 31 -11.59 -29.90 -0.69
C PRO A 31 -12.78 -30.80 -0.38
N ARG A 32 -12.58 -32.10 -0.18
CA ARG A 32 -13.66 -33.05 0.12
C ARG A 32 -14.35 -32.76 1.46
N ALA A 33 -13.57 -32.43 2.49
CA ALA A 33 -14.13 -32.08 3.81
C ALA A 33 -14.94 -30.77 3.75
N THR A 34 -14.47 -29.81 2.94
CA THR A 34 -15.15 -28.52 2.76
C THR A 34 -16.44 -28.67 1.95
N LEU A 35 -16.45 -29.51 0.91
CA LEU A 35 -17.67 -29.82 0.16
C LEU A 35 -18.73 -30.47 1.06
N ALA A 36 -18.35 -31.42 1.91
CA ALA A 36 -19.27 -32.03 2.88
C ALA A 36 -19.84 -31.03 3.87
N LEU A 37 -19.01 -30.07 4.34
CA LEU A 37 -19.44 -29.01 5.27
C LEU A 37 -20.41 -28.02 4.60
N LEU A 38 -20.22 -27.72 3.32
CA LEU A 38 -21.02 -26.76 2.56
C LEU A 38 -22.24 -27.41 1.86
N ALA A 39 -22.37 -28.74 1.89
CA ALA A 39 -23.52 -29.45 1.33
C ALA A 39 -24.81 -29.17 2.10
N GLU A 40 -24.73 -28.77 3.39
CA GLU A 40 -25.88 -28.43 4.19
C GLU A 40 -26.48 -27.10 3.73
N THR A 41 -27.67 -27.15 3.15
CA THR A 41 -28.41 -25.97 2.70
C THR A 41 -28.92 -25.19 3.91
N LYS A 42 -28.41 -24.01 4.13
CA LYS A 42 -28.89 -23.09 5.18
C LYS A 42 -29.78 -22.01 4.59
N PRO A 43 -30.73 -21.48 5.38
CA PRO A 43 -31.56 -20.37 4.93
C PRO A 43 -30.69 -19.19 4.55
N MET A 44 -31.07 -18.48 3.49
CA MET A 44 -30.35 -17.28 3.03
C MET A 44 -30.31 -16.26 4.18
N PRO A 45 -29.14 -15.68 4.49
CA PRO A 45 -29.06 -14.67 5.53
C PRO A 45 -29.95 -13.49 5.15
N SER A 46 -30.82 -13.07 6.10
CA SER A 46 -31.63 -11.87 5.91
C SER A 46 -30.72 -10.66 5.76
N LEU A 47 -30.95 -9.85 4.74
CA LEU A 47 -30.26 -8.56 4.60
C LEU A 47 -30.57 -7.73 5.86
N PRO A 48 -29.57 -7.19 6.54
CA PRO A 48 -29.81 -6.31 7.67
C PRO A 48 -30.55 -5.07 7.17
N THR A 49 -31.83 -5.00 7.44
CA THR A 49 -32.69 -3.84 7.11
C THR A 49 -32.31 -2.57 7.86
N ALA A 50 -31.43 -2.69 8.84
CA ALA A 50 -31.00 -1.59 9.70
C ALA A 50 -29.92 -0.66 9.14
N ASN A 51 -29.43 -0.88 7.93
CA ASN A 51 -28.11 -0.33 7.58
C ASN A 51 -28.09 0.82 6.59
N ALA A 52 -29.22 1.42 6.26
CA ALA A 52 -29.19 2.81 5.77
C ALA A 52 -28.54 3.77 6.81
N GLN A 53 -28.66 3.46 8.10
CA GLN A 53 -27.99 4.22 9.17
C GLN A 53 -26.49 3.90 9.30
N ALA A 54 -26.04 2.70 8.95
CA ALA A 54 -24.61 2.37 8.95
C ALA A 54 -23.86 3.02 7.78
N LEU A 55 -24.55 3.23 6.64
CA LEU A 55 -24.03 4.04 5.53
C LEU A 55 -24.05 5.54 5.84
N ALA A 56 -24.91 5.99 6.74
CA ALA A 56 -24.93 7.36 7.27
C ALA A 56 -23.77 7.65 8.24
N ALA A 57 -22.98 6.66 8.63
CA ALA A 57 -21.91 6.80 9.60
C ALA A 57 -20.62 7.45 9.03
N GLY A 58 -20.63 8.00 7.83
CA GLY A 58 -19.48 8.74 7.30
C GLY A 58 -19.87 9.65 6.15
N THR A 59 -19.37 10.87 6.17
CA THR A 59 -19.34 11.68 4.95
C THR A 59 -18.51 10.95 3.90
N PRO A 60 -18.79 11.07 2.60
CA PRO A 60 -17.95 10.52 1.53
C PRO A 60 -16.47 10.87 1.73
N GLN A 61 -16.18 12.07 2.23
CA GLN A 61 -14.85 12.53 2.57
C GLN A 61 -14.19 11.68 3.68
N GLY A 62 -14.91 11.35 4.76
CA GLY A 62 -14.37 10.52 5.83
C GLY A 62 -14.10 9.06 5.42
N LEU A 63 -14.80 8.55 4.40
CA LEU A 63 -14.50 7.25 3.80
C LEU A 63 -13.22 7.30 2.97
N LEU A 64 -13.01 8.38 2.21
CA LEU A 64 -11.80 8.58 1.41
C LEU A 64 -10.54 8.70 2.27
N GLU A 65 -10.59 9.46 3.37
CA GLU A 65 -9.45 9.63 4.29
C GLU A 65 -8.99 8.33 4.96
N ARG A 66 -9.88 7.33 5.07
CA ARG A 66 -9.58 6.01 5.64
C ARG A 66 -8.99 5.03 4.64
N ARG A 67 -9.05 5.34 3.35
CA ARG A 67 -8.57 4.44 2.30
C ARG A 67 -7.04 4.31 2.34
N PRO A 68 -6.52 3.08 2.38
CA PRO A 68 -5.07 2.87 2.45
C PRO A 68 -4.35 3.25 1.15
N ASP A 69 -5.00 3.13 -0.02
CA ASP A 69 -4.45 3.51 -1.32
C ASP A 69 -4.20 5.01 -1.44
N ILE A 70 -5.12 5.86 -0.97
CA ILE A 70 -4.95 7.32 -0.91
C ILE A 70 -3.78 7.66 0.03
N ARG A 71 -3.72 7.03 1.20
CA ARG A 71 -2.62 7.26 2.15
C ARG A 71 -1.26 6.83 1.60
N ILE A 72 -1.21 5.76 0.83
CA ILE A 72 0.02 5.32 0.16
C ILE A 72 0.45 6.38 -0.86
N ALA A 73 -0.45 6.85 -1.72
CA ALA A 73 -0.16 7.85 -2.72
C ALA A 73 0.29 9.19 -2.10
N GLU A 74 -0.34 9.62 -0.98
CA GLU A 74 0.07 10.78 -0.19
C GLU A 74 1.50 10.64 0.35
N ARG A 75 1.86 9.45 0.88
CA ARG A 75 3.22 9.20 1.39
C ARG A 75 4.26 9.15 0.28
N GLN A 76 3.88 8.65 -0.89
CA GLN A 76 4.75 8.68 -2.08
C GLN A 76 5.00 10.11 -2.57
N LEU A 77 3.98 10.97 -2.58
CA LEU A 77 4.11 12.39 -2.88
C LEU A 77 5.02 13.09 -1.86
N ALA A 78 4.82 12.84 -0.57
CA ALA A 78 5.66 13.40 0.49
C ALA A 78 7.13 12.97 0.33
N ALA A 79 7.39 11.71 0.02
CA ALA A 79 8.74 11.20 -0.25
C ALA A 79 9.37 11.84 -1.49
N ALA A 80 8.61 11.99 -2.59
CA ALA A 80 9.09 12.65 -3.79
C ALA A 80 9.43 14.12 -3.54
N THR A 81 8.60 14.83 -2.78
CA THR A 81 8.84 16.23 -2.37
C THR A 81 10.08 16.36 -1.47
N ALA A 82 10.26 15.45 -0.52
CA ALA A 82 11.47 15.43 0.32
C ALA A 82 12.74 15.20 -0.50
N ASN A 83 12.69 14.38 -1.55
CA ASN A 83 13.80 14.15 -2.47
C ASN A 83 14.21 15.40 -3.25
N VAL A 84 13.30 16.36 -3.49
CA VAL A 84 13.66 17.67 -4.04
C VAL A 84 14.55 18.43 -3.04
N GLY A 85 14.23 18.38 -1.76
CA GLY A 85 15.06 18.95 -0.70
C GLY A 85 16.46 18.33 -0.65
N VAL A 86 16.55 17.01 -0.79
CA VAL A 86 17.85 16.30 -0.87
C VAL A 86 18.65 16.76 -2.09
N ALA A 87 18.02 16.87 -3.27
CA ALA A 87 18.70 17.33 -4.48
C ALA A 87 19.19 18.79 -4.36
N ARG A 88 18.41 19.65 -3.66
CA ARG A 88 18.83 21.04 -3.38
C ARG A 88 19.96 21.11 -2.36
N ALA A 89 20.00 20.19 -1.39
CA ALA A 89 21.07 20.13 -0.41
C ALA A 89 22.43 19.81 -1.05
N ASP A 90 22.48 19.13 -2.19
CA ASP A 90 23.70 18.85 -2.94
C ASP A 90 24.40 20.12 -3.50
N LEU A 91 23.69 21.27 -3.52
CA LEU A 91 24.30 22.57 -3.85
C LEU A 91 25.23 23.11 -2.76
N TYR A 92 25.11 22.61 -1.54
CA TYR A 92 25.86 23.09 -0.39
C TYR A 92 27.01 22.16 -0.04
N PRO A 93 28.08 22.68 0.60
CA PRO A 93 29.15 21.83 1.11
C PRO A 93 28.65 20.81 2.13
N ARG A 94 29.15 19.59 2.04
CA ARG A 94 28.91 18.54 3.04
C ARG A 94 30.09 18.49 3.99
N ILE A 95 29.79 18.64 5.27
CA ILE A 95 30.75 18.48 6.36
C ILE A 95 30.48 17.12 7.01
N SER A 96 31.50 16.25 7.00
CA SER A 96 31.44 14.94 7.65
C SER A 96 32.47 14.87 8.75
N LEU A 97 32.02 14.43 9.94
CA LEU A 97 32.87 14.14 11.08
C LEU A 97 32.98 12.61 11.21
N VAL A 98 34.20 12.10 11.23
CA VAL A 98 34.48 10.66 11.37
C VAL A 98 35.32 10.46 12.60
N GLY A 99 34.85 9.59 13.50
CA GLY A 99 35.58 9.16 14.66
C GLY A 99 35.78 7.64 14.62
N LEU A 100 37.01 7.20 14.84
CA LEU A 100 37.36 5.80 15.00
C LEU A 100 38.00 5.61 16.38
N LEU A 101 37.45 4.68 17.15
CA LEU A 101 38.03 4.20 18.39
C LEU A 101 38.33 2.71 18.22
N GLY A 102 39.56 2.31 18.41
CA GLY A 102 40.00 0.93 18.30
C GLY A 102 41.08 0.59 19.29
N PHE A 103 41.34 -0.71 19.45
CA PHE A 103 42.45 -1.23 20.20
C PHE A 103 43.33 -2.07 19.28
N THR A 104 44.63 -1.85 19.34
CA THR A 104 45.60 -2.60 18.54
C THR A 104 46.70 -3.07 19.47
N SER A 105 46.94 -4.37 19.51
CA SER A 105 48.04 -4.97 20.33
C SER A 105 48.64 -6.15 19.57
N THR A 106 49.93 -6.39 19.82
CA THR A 106 50.64 -7.59 19.35
C THR A 106 50.38 -8.81 20.20
N ARG A 107 49.84 -8.63 21.42
CA ARG A 107 49.53 -9.70 22.37
C ARG A 107 48.06 -9.57 22.80
N VAL A 108 47.37 -10.68 22.87
CA VAL A 108 45.95 -10.72 23.28
C VAL A 108 45.76 -10.20 24.72
N ALA A 109 46.74 -10.43 25.59
CA ALA A 109 46.70 -9.96 26.98
C ALA A 109 46.68 -8.44 27.12
N ASP A 110 47.33 -7.72 26.19
CA ASP A 110 47.51 -6.28 26.23
C ASP A 110 46.51 -5.55 25.34
N LEU A 111 45.49 -6.25 24.81
CA LEU A 111 44.55 -5.71 23.79
C LEU A 111 43.74 -4.53 24.33
N PHE A 112 43.43 -4.53 25.65
CA PHE A 112 42.61 -3.48 26.27
C PHE A 112 43.44 -2.50 27.11
N ASP A 113 44.75 -2.58 27.04
CA ASP A 113 45.63 -1.64 27.74
C ASP A 113 45.57 -0.24 27.09
N ALA A 114 45.80 0.78 27.92
CA ALA A 114 45.80 2.17 27.50
C ALA A 114 46.79 2.45 26.33
N ALA A 115 47.90 1.70 26.30
CA ALA A 115 48.91 1.80 25.22
C ALA A 115 48.42 1.26 23.88
N GLY A 116 47.46 0.33 23.87
CA GLY A 116 46.87 -0.23 22.68
C GLY A 116 45.72 0.59 22.10
N ARG A 117 45.23 1.61 22.81
CA ARG A 117 44.10 2.43 22.38
C ARG A 117 44.48 3.36 21.23
N ASN A 118 43.81 3.18 20.09
CA ASN A 118 43.95 4.05 18.92
C ASN A 118 42.69 4.87 18.77
N THR A 119 42.83 6.20 18.77
CA THR A 119 41.73 7.14 18.56
C THR A 119 42.07 8.02 17.36
N ASN A 120 41.21 8.00 16.38
CA ASN A 120 41.32 8.88 15.20
C ASN A 120 40.05 9.71 15.08
N LEU A 121 40.19 11.03 15.00
CA LEU A 121 39.11 11.97 14.77
C LEU A 121 39.46 12.80 13.56
N GLY A 122 38.59 12.79 12.56
CA GLY A 122 38.76 13.51 11.31
C GLY A 122 37.54 14.31 10.92
N ALA A 123 37.72 15.48 10.35
CA ALA A 123 36.66 16.24 9.70
C ALA A 123 36.99 16.34 8.21
N SER A 124 35.98 16.13 7.35
CA SER A 124 36.14 16.30 5.90
C SER A 124 35.04 17.24 5.38
N LEU A 125 35.45 18.11 4.42
CA LEU A 125 34.56 18.97 3.67
C LEU A 125 34.56 18.51 2.21
N SER A 126 33.35 18.21 1.71
CA SER A 126 33.17 17.80 0.31
C SER A 126 32.16 18.73 -0.35
N TRP A 127 32.55 19.34 -1.46
CA TRP A 127 31.69 20.25 -2.22
C TRP A 127 31.98 20.20 -3.71
N THR A 128 30.92 20.11 -4.51
CA THR A 128 31.02 20.16 -5.97
C THR A 128 30.76 21.59 -6.45
N ALA A 129 31.76 22.46 -6.37
CA ALA A 129 31.61 23.88 -6.70
C ALA A 129 31.45 24.13 -8.21
N LEU A 130 32.05 23.28 -9.05
CA LEU A 130 32.02 23.39 -10.51
C LEU A 130 31.41 22.14 -11.11
N ASP A 131 30.13 22.21 -11.49
CA ASP A 131 29.38 21.06 -12.02
C ASP A 131 28.73 21.32 -13.40
N PHE A 132 28.96 22.51 -13.95
CA PHE A 132 28.44 22.92 -15.27
C PHE A 132 26.94 22.74 -15.45
N GLY A 133 26.16 22.93 -14.36
CA GLY A 133 24.71 22.87 -14.37
C GLY A 133 24.11 21.47 -14.12
N ARG A 134 24.94 20.45 -13.90
CA ARG A 134 24.48 19.09 -13.63
C ARG A 134 23.55 19.01 -12.39
N LEU A 135 23.90 19.71 -11.30
CA LEU A 135 23.09 19.76 -10.08
C LEU A 135 21.75 20.44 -10.32
N ARG A 136 21.71 21.51 -11.11
CA ARG A 136 20.45 22.18 -11.49
C ARG A 136 19.54 21.25 -12.29
N ASN A 137 20.09 20.51 -13.26
CA ASN A 137 19.33 19.55 -14.04
C ASN A 137 18.82 18.40 -13.14
N ARG A 138 19.60 17.98 -12.14
CA ARG A 138 19.19 16.96 -11.17
C ARG A 138 18.03 17.45 -10.30
N ILE A 139 18.06 18.72 -9.87
CA ILE A 139 16.95 19.35 -9.14
C ILE A 139 15.70 19.38 -10.02
N GLY A 140 15.80 19.86 -11.26
CA GLY A 140 14.68 19.87 -12.21
C GLY A 140 14.08 18.49 -12.44
N ALA A 141 14.93 17.46 -12.56
CA ALA A 141 14.45 16.07 -12.67
C ALA A 141 13.73 15.59 -11.39
N SER A 142 14.20 16.01 -10.21
CA SER A 142 13.54 15.69 -8.95
C SER A 142 12.19 16.43 -8.80
N GLU A 143 12.13 17.69 -9.22
CA GLU A 143 10.89 18.49 -9.24
C GLU A 143 9.85 17.87 -10.20
N ALA A 144 10.28 17.42 -11.38
CA ALA A 144 9.40 16.73 -12.32
C ALA A 144 8.83 15.41 -11.76
N ARG A 145 9.63 14.66 -10.99
CA ARG A 145 9.16 13.45 -10.29
C ARG A 145 8.17 13.78 -9.18
N ALA A 146 8.37 14.87 -8.43
CA ALA A 146 7.42 15.32 -7.43
C ALA A 146 6.08 15.74 -8.07
N GLN A 147 6.14 16.42 -9.21
CA GLN A 147 4.94 16.77 -9.99
C GLN A 147 4.22 15.53 -10.51
N ALA A 148 4.93 14.52 -11.00
CA ALA A 148 4.34 13.26 -11.42
C ALA A 148 3.66 12.52 -10.25
N ALA A 149 4.27 12.53 -9.06
CA ALA A 149 3.69 11.96 -7.86
C ALA A 149 2.41 12.71 -7.40
N LEU A 150 2.35 14.02 -7.60
CA LEU A 150 1.15 14.83 -7.34
C LEU A 150 -0.01 14.39 -8.26
N VAL A 151 0.24 14.32 -9.55
CA VAL A 151 -0.77 13.88 -10.53
C VAL A 151 -1.26 12.45 -10.23
N GLN A 152 -0.34 11.56 -9.83
CA GLN A 152 -0.69 10.20 -9.44
C GLN A 152 -1.58 10.17 -8.19
N TRP A 153 -1.31 11.02 -7.20
CA TRP A 153 -2.14 11.14 -6.00
C TRP A 153 -3.54 11.68 -6.37
N GLU A 154 -3.63 12.73 -7.19
CA GLU A 154 -4.91 13.27 -7.68
C GLU A 154 -5.72 12.21 -8.43
N GLN A 155 -5.08 11.44 -9.31
CA GLN A 155 -5.72 10.33 -10.02
C GLN A 155 -6.25 9.26 -9.05
N THR A 156 -5.49 8.90 -8.03
CA THR A 156 -5.91 7.93 -7.02
C THR A 156 -7.15 8.42 -6.27
N VAL A 157 -7.20 9.71 -5.93
CA VAL A 157 -8.38 10.31 -5.27
C VAL A 157 -9.60 10.27 -6.18
N GLN A 158 -9.44 10.60 -7.47
CA GLN A 158 -10.56 10.57 -8.44
C GLN A 158 -11.11 9.16 -8.65
N LEU A 159 -10.23 8.16 -8.79
CA LEU A 159 -10.65 6.75 -8.91
C LEU A 159 -11.37 6.27 -7.64
N ALA A 160 -10.88 6.67 -6.47
CA ALA A 160 -11.52 6.32 -5.20
C ALA A 160 -12.92 6.93 -5.06
N LEU A 161 -13.12 8.15 -5.55
CA LEU A 161 -14.45 8.80 -5.62
C LEU A 161 -15.37 8.03 -6.57
N GLU A 162 -14.91 7.75 -7.79
CA GLU A 162 -15.67 6.99 -8.79
C GLU A 162 -16.12 5.62 -8.23
N GLU A 163 -15.21 4.87 -7.63
CA GLU A 163 -15.50 3.57 -7.00
C GLU A 163 -16.53 3.70 -5.87
N THR A 164 -16.41 4.72 -5.04
CA THR A 164 -17.31 4.93 -3.90
C THR A 164 -18.72 5.28 -4.38
N GLU A 165 -18.85 6.20 -5.33
CA GLU A 165 -20.13 6.58 -5.91
C GLU A 165 -20.77 5.42 -6.70
N GLY A 166 -19.96 4.69 -7.46
CA GLY A 166 -20.38 3.49 -8.18
C GLY A 166 -20.93 2.41 -7.23
N ALA A 167 -20.21 2.14 -6.14
CA ALA A 167 -20.63 1.18 -5.13
C ALA A 167 -21.95 1.58 -4.42
N LEU A 168 -22.10 2.85 -4.06
CA LEU A 168 -23.33 3.38 -3.46
C LEU A 168 -24.53 3.30 -4.41
N SER A 169 -24.31 3.64 -5.68
CA SER A 169 -25.36 3.52 -6.72
C SER A 169 -25.77 2.05 -6.90
N GLN A 170 -24.80 1.15 -6.99
CA GLN A 170 -25.07 -0.28 -7.14
C GLN A 170 -25.79 -0.85 -5.92
N TYR A 171 -25.39 -0.48 -4.71
CA TYR A 171 -26.05 -0.88 -3.46
C TYR A 171 -27.52 -0.45 -3.46
N THR A 172 -27.79 0.81 -3.78
CA THR A 172 -29.15 1.35 -3.83
C THR A 172 -30.04 0.58 -4.80
N ARG A 173 -29.52 0.26 -5.99
CA ARG A 173 -30.24 -0.53 -7.01
C ARG A 173 -30.49 -1.96 -6.56
N ASN A 174 -29.50 -2.59 -5.93
CA ASN A 174 -29.64 -3.97 -5.41
C ASN A 174 -30.70 -4.03 -4.30
N VAL A 175 -30.76 -3.04 -3.41
CA VAL A 175 -31.81 -2.95 -2.37
C VAL A 175 -33.19 -2.81 -3.00
N GLN A 176 -33.33 -1.95 -4.03
CA GLN A 176 -34.60 -1.80 -4.76
C GLN A 176 -35.03 -3.08 -5.48
N GLN A 177 -34.07 -3.82 -6.03
CA GLN A 177 -34.34 -5.11 -6.69
C GLN A 177 -34.77 -6.17 -5.68
N ALA A 178 -34.14 -6.22 -4.51
CA ALA A 178 -34.48 -7.18 -3.46
C ALA A 178 -35.84 -6.90 -2.79
N ALA A 179 -36.36 -5.67 -2.90
CA ALA A 179 -37.65 -5.25 -2.36
C ALA A 179 -38.85 -5.54 -3.30
N ARG A 180 -38.58 -5.98 -4.54
CA ARG A 180 -39.59 -6.37 -5.54
C ARG A 180 -39.82 -7.87 -5.57
#